data_1b073891e4f4e30c8621979adb27c84b
#
_entry.id   1b073891e4f4e30c8621979adb27c84b
#
_cell.length_a   1.000
_cell.length_b   1.000
_cell.length_c   1.000
_cell.angle_alpha   90.00
_cell.angle_beta   90.00
_cell.angle_gamma   90.00
#
_symmetry.space_group_name_H-M   'P 1'
#
loop_
_entity.id
_entity.type
_entity.pdbx_description
1 polymer ?
#
loop_
_entity_poly.entity_id
_entity_poly.type
_entity_poly.pdbx_seq_one_letter_code
_entity_poly.pdbx_strand_id
1 'polypeptide(L)'
;MNNPKTALLVEDLHKYFGADEVLKGISLEAHEGDVIAMLGASGSGKSTFLRCLNLLEIPTSGKVYVGGELIRMKKDRYGETVPEDIKQVERLRTRLGMVFQQFNLWSHMTVLENVIEAPVHVLKIPKKEAIE
;
A
#
# COMPACT_ATOMS: atom_id res chain seq x y z
N MET A 1 30.20 -5.28 -5.52
CA MET A 1 29.03 -4.58 -6.09
C MET A 1 27.86 -4.82 -5.17
N ASN A 2 27.26 -3.76 -4.64
CA ASN A 2 26.03 -3.91 -3.87
C ASN A 2 24.87 -4.13 -4.84
N ASN A 3 24.29 -5.33 -4.86
CA ASN A 3 23.01 -5.51 -5.51
C ASN A 3 21.98 -4.62 -4.80
N PRO A 4 21.19 -3.81 -5.54
CA PRO A 4 20.15 -3.00 -4.94
C PRO A 4 19.18 -3.93 -4.19
N LYS A 5 18.80 -3.51 -3.00
CA LYS A 5 17.93 -4.30 -2.14
C LYS A 5 16.51 -4.25 -2.66
N THR A 6 15.83 -5.38 -2.74
CA THR A 6 14.42 -5.44 -3.14
C THR A 6 13.56 -4.73 -2.10
N ALA A 7 12.90 -3.65 -2.51
CA ALA A 7 12.01 -2.86 -1.66
C ALA A 7 10.57 -3.37 -1.70
N LEU A 8 10.13 -3.81 -2.88
CA LEU A 8 8.78 -4.32 -3.11
C LEU A 8 8.84 -5.50 -4.10
N LEU A 9 8.19 -6.60 -3.75
CA LEU A 9 7.99 -7.71 -4.66
C LEU A 9 6.50 -8.09 -4.66
N VAL A 10 5.91 -8.14 -5.84
CA VAL A 10 4.54 -8.57 -6.07
C VAL A 10 4.55 -9.78 -6.98
N GLU A 11 3.90 -10.85 -6.56
CA GLU A 11 3.82 -12.09 -7.32
C GLU A 11 2.37 -12.44 -7.61
N ASP A 12 2.04 -12.51 -8.89
CA ASP A 12 0.77 -13.01 -9.42
C ASP A 12 -0.47 -12.44 -8.71
N LEU A 13 -0.55 -11.10 -8.65
CA LEU A 13 -1.60 -10.40 -7.93
C LEU A 13 -2.89 -10.36 -8.73
N HIS A 14 -3.96 -10.87 -8.15
CA HIS A 14 -5.30 -10.86 -8.71
C HIS A 14 -6.26 -10.07 -7.82
N LYS A 15 -7.18 -9.36 -8.45
CA LYS A 15 -8.29 -8.69 -7.77
C LYS A 15 -9.56 -8.80 -8.57
N TYR A 16 -10.59 -9.28 -7.91
CA TYR A 16 -11.96 -9.33 -8.41
C TYR A 16 -12.86 -8.36 -7.63
N PHE A 17 -13.77 -7.70 -8.32
CA PHE A 17 -14.91 -7.01 -7.75
C PHE A 17 -16.17 -7.71 -8.27
N GLY A 18 -16.78 -8.55 -7.43
CA GLY A 18 -17.82 -9.47 -7.89
C GLY A 18 -17.29 -10.42 -8.95
N ALA A 19 -17.88 -10.39 -10.15
CA ALA A 19 -17.44 -11.21 -11.29
C ALA A 19 -16.33 -10.55 -12.14
N ASP A 20 -16.06 -9.27 -11.94
CA ASP A 20 -15.11 -8.51 -12.73
C ASP A 20 -13.68 -8.68 -12.23
N GLU A 21 -12.82 -9.29 -13.04
CA GLU A 21 -11.39 -9.39 -12.77
C GLU A 21 -10.67 -8.11 -13.21
N VAL A 22 -10.26 -7.29 -12.24
CA VAL A 22 -9.58 -6.01 -12.48
C VAL A 22 -8.06 -6.18 -12.54
N LEU A 23 -7.48 -6.99 -11.67
CA LEU A 23 -6.06 -7.38 -11.71
C LEU A 23 -5.97 -8.86 -12.09
N LYS A 24 -5.22 -9.13 -13.15
CA LYS A 24 -5.18 -10.43 -13.84
C LYS A 24 -3.80 -11.10 -13.76
N GLY A 25 -3.25 -11.22 -12.55
CA GLY A 25 -1.95 -11.84 -12.33
C GLY A 25 -0.79 -10.87 -12.60
N ILE A 26 -0.74 -9.75 -11.88
CA ILE A 26 0.31 -8.74 -12.03
C ILE A 26 1.48 -9.08 -11.13
N SER A 27 2.68 -9.10 -11.72
CA SER A 27 3.94 -9.27 -11.00
C SER A 27 4.83 -8.07 -11.22
N LEU A 28 5.54 -7.66 -10.16
CA LEU A 28 6.42 -6.50 -10.16
C LEU A 28 7.53 -6.70 -9.13
N GLU A 29 8.75 -6.38 -9.49
CA GLU A 29 9.86 -6.24 -8.55
C GLU A 29 10.42 -4.82 -8.63
N ALA A 30 10.57 -4.18 -7.47
CA ALA A 30 11.14 -2.85 -7.34
C ALA A 30 12.25 -2.86 -6.29
N HIS A 31 13.36 -2.21 -6.60
CA HIS A 31 14.52 -2.08 -5.72
C HIS A 31 14.57 -0.70 -5.06
N GLU A 32 15.37 -0.58 -4.02
CA GLU A 32 15.60 0.71 -3.37
C GLU A 32 16.14 1.73 -4.39
N GLY A 33 15.50 2.91 -4.47
CA GLY A 33 15.84 3.96 -5.41
C GLY A 33 15.14 3.90 -6.77
N ASP A 34 14.43 2.83 -7.07
CA ASP A 34 13.68 2.73 -8.33
C ASP A 34 12.53 3.73 -8.42
N VAL A 35 12.30 4.23 -9.63
CA VAL A 35 11.11 4.97 -10.02
C VAL A 35 10.40 4.18 -11.11
N ILE A 36 9.19 3.73 -10.84
CA ILE A 36 8.40 2.91 -11.76
C ILE A 36 7.19 3.68 -12.22
N ALA A 37 7.05 3.86 -13.53
CA ALA A 37 5.87 4.44 -14.15
C ALA A 37 4.86 3.35 -14.51
N MET A 38 3.61 3.57 -14.15
CA MET A 38 2.50 2.68 -14.46
C MET A 38 1.59 3.36 -15.48
N LEU A 39 1.53 2.80 -16.69
CA LEU A 39 0.77 3.35 -17.81
C LEU A 39 -0.45 2.49 -18.10
N GLY A 40 -1.53 3.12 -18.50
CA GLY A 40 -2.76 2.45 -18.90
C GLY A 40 -3.94 3.43 -18.98
N ALA A 41 -4.99 3.03 -19.68
CA ALA A 41 -6.22 3.80 -19.78
C ALA A 41 -6.94 3.93 -18.42
N SER A 42 -7.83 4.92 -18.31
CA SER A 42 -8.73 5.01 -17.17
C SER A 42 -9.53 3.71 -17.01
N GLY A 43 -9.66 3.22 -15.79
CA GLY A 43 -10.34 1.95 -15.49
C GLY A 43 -9.52 0.68 -15.76
N SER A 44 -8.23 0.79 -16.09
CA SER A 44 -7.35 -0.37 -16.32
C SER A 44 -6.83 -1.05 -15.04
N GLY A 45 -7.20 -0.55 -13.85
CA GLY A 45 -6.81 -1.14 -12.58
C GLY A 45 -5.58 -0.54 -11.92
N LYS A 46 -5.00 0.55 -12.44
CA LYS A 46 -3.79 1.20 -11.86
C LYS A 46 -3.97 1.58 -10.39
N SER A 47 -5.04 2.30 -10.07
CA SER A 47 -5.34 2.71 -8.69
C SER A 47 -5.65 1.50 -7.79
N THR A 48 -6.34 0.50 -8.31
CA THR A 48 -6.61 -0.76 -7.61
C THR A 48 -5.31 -1.48 -7.26
N PHE A 49 -4.37 -1.57 -8.20
CA PHE A 49 -3.06 -2.16 -7.96
C PHE A 49 -2.31 -1.44 -6.83
N LEU A 50 -2.20 -0.11 -6.89
CA LEU A 50 -1.54 0.68 -5.84
C LEU A 50 -2.20 0.50 -4.47
N ARG A 51 -3.54 0.43 -4.41
CA ARG A 51 -4.26 0.18 -3.16
C ARG A 51 -4.07 -1.23 -2.61
N CYS A 52 -3.83 -2.21 -3.48
CA CYS A 52 -3.49 -3.56 -3.04
C CYS A 52 -2.10 -3.66 -2.41
N LEU A 53 -1.16 -2.79 -2.78
CA LEU A 53 0.21 -2.81 -2.24
C LEU A 53 0.26 -2.45 -0.76
N ASN A 54 -0.61 -1.56 -0.29
CA ASN A 54 -0.70 -1.16 1.11
C ASN A 54 -1.95 -1.71 1.82
N LEU A 55 -2.66 -2.65 1.17
CA LEU A 55 -3.89 -3.28 1.67
C LEU A 55 -5.03 -2.29 2.01
N LEU A 56 -5.08 -1.13 1.37
CA LEU A 56 -6.31 -0.32 1.31
C LEU A 56 -7.40 -1.03 0.51
N GLU A 57 -6.98 -1.87 -0.43
CA GLU A 57 -7.81 -2.85 -1.12
C GLU A 57 -7.21 -4.24 -0.90
N ILE A 58 -8.00 -5.19 -0.45
CA ILE A 58 -7.49 -6.55 -0.21
C ILE A 58 -7.42 -7.30 -1.54
N PRO A 59 -6.25 -7.80 -1.97
CA PRO A 59 -6.16 -8.62 -3.17
C PRO A 59 -6.93 -9.95 -2.98
N THR A 60 -7.48 -10.48 -4.06
CA THR A 60 -8.18 -11.77 -4.03
C THR A 60 -7.19 -12.93 -3.89
N SER A 61 -6.04 -12.82 -4.57
CA SER A 61 -4.93 -13.76 -4.47
C SER A 61 -3.63 -13.12 -4.91
N GLY A 62 -2.53 -13.84 -4.78
CA GLY A 62 -1.18 -13.37 -5.04
C GLY A 62 -0.43 -13.02 -3.76
N LYS A 63 0.80 -12.55 -3.89
CA LYS A 63 1.66 -12.25 -2.76
C LYS A 63 2.27 -10.86 -2.89
N VAL A 64 2.38 -10.17 -1.77
CA VAL A 64 3.07 -8.88 -1.66
C VAL A 64 4.11 -8.96 -0.56
N TYR A 65 5.36 -8.62 -0.92
CA TYR A 65 6.48 -8.53 0.01
C TYR A 65 6.93 -7.07 0.09
N VAL A 66 7.08 -6.57 1.29
CA VAL A 66 7.59 -5.22 1.54
C VAL A 66 8.89 -5.33 2.32
N GLY A 67 9.99 -4.86 1.73
CA GLY A 67 11.32 -4.98 2.32
C GLY A 67 11.72 -6.43 2.62
N GLY A 68 11.31 -7.37 1.79
CA GLY A 68 11.57 -8.81 1.96
C GLY A 68 10.59 -9.54 2.90
N GLU A 69 9.66 -8.84 3.52
CA GLU A 69 8.66 -9.41 4.42
C GLU A 69 7.34 -9.69 3.70
N LEU A 70 6.90 -10.94 3.67
CA LEU A 70 5.62 -11.34 3.09
C LEU A 70 4.46 -10.83 3.97
N ILE A 71 3.53 -10.10 3.36
CA ILE A 71 2.25 -9.80 4.01
C ILE A 71 1.43 -11.09 4.05
N ARG A 72 1.24 -11.61 5.26
CA ARG A 72 0.55 -12.90 5.45
C ARG A 72 -0.95 -12.73 5.33
N MET A 73 -1.53 -13.55 4.46
CA MET A 73 -2.96 -13.58 4.18
C MET A 73 -3.53 -14.95 4.52
N LYS A 74 -4.80 -15.00 4.89
CA LYS A 74 -5.55 -16.24 5.15
C LYS A 74 -6.95 -16.14 4.55
N LYS A 75 -7.65 -17.27 4.51
CA LYS A 75 -9.09 -17.29 4.20
C LYS A 75 -9.88 -17.20 5.50
N ASP A 76 -10.90 -16.36 5.51
CA ASP A 76 -11.86 -16.31 6.59
C ASP A 76 -12.91 -17.44 6.48
N ARG A 77 -13.89 -17.44 7.39
CA ARG A 77 -14.98 -18.44 7.40
C ARG A 77 -15.89 -18.38 6.17
N TYR A 78 -15.86 -17.29 5.41
CA TYR A 78 -16.63 -17.10 4.19
C TYR A 78 -15.82 -17.37 2.92
N GLY A 79 -14.54 -17.74 3.06
CA GLY A 79 -13.62 -17.97 1.96
C GLY A 79 -12.98 -16.70 1.39
N GLU A 80 -13.22 -15.54 2.03
CA GLU A 80 -12.63 -14.28 1.62
C GLU A 80 -11.17 -14.16 2.09
N THR A 81 -10.34 -13.53 1.27
CA THR A 81 -8.95 -13.27 1.64
C THR A 81 -8.87 -12.10 2.61
N VAL A 82 -8.23 -12.33 3.74
CA VAL A 82 -8.03 -11.30 4.79
C VAL A 82 -6.61 -11.37 5.33
N PRO A 83 -6.07 -10.27 5.88
CA PRO A 83 -4.79 -10.30 6.57
C PRO A 83 -4.82 -11.30 7.74
N GLU A 84 -3.78 -12.10 7.86
CA GLU A 84 -3.61 -13.02 9.00
C GLU A 84 -3.31 -12.26 10.30
N ASP A 85 -2.51 -11.21 10.20
CA ASP A 85 -2.08 -10.36 11.31
C ASP A 85 -2.24 -8.88 10.95
N ILE A 86 -3.24 -8.23 11.55
CA ILE A 86 -3.52 -6.83 11.30
C ILE A 86 -2.39 -5.91 11.80
N LYS A 87 -1.68 -6.30 12.87
CA LYS A 87 -0.55 -5.52 13.39
C LYS A 87 0.63 -5.52 12.41
N GLN A 88 0.85 -6.62 11.68
CA GLN A 88 1.82 -6.65 10.59
C GLN A 88 1.47 -5.62 9.52
N VAL A 89 0.21 -5.58 9.10
CA VAL A 89 -0.27 -4.63 8.10
C VAL A 89 -0.09 -3.18 8.56
N GLU A 90 -0.50 -2.87 9.79
CA GLU A 90 -0.34 -1.52 10.37
C GLU A 90 1.13 -1.09 10.41
N ARG A 91 2.02 -1.97 10.84
CA ARG A 91 3.46 -1.71 10.87
C ARG A 91 4.05 -1.49 9.47
N LEU A 92 3.68 -2.31 8.49
CA LEU A 92 4.15 -2.17 7.12
C LEU A 92 3.60 -0.91 6.45
N ARG A 93 2.36 -0.51 6.73
CA ARG A 93 1.78 0.75 6.24
C ARG A 93 2.56 1.99 6.70
N THR A 94 3.20 1.97 7.86
CA THR A 94 4.05 3.10 8.28
C THR A 94 5.26 3.30 7.38
N ARG A 95 5.65 2.28 6.62
CA ARG A 95 6.76 2.31 5.65
C ARG A 95 6.32 2.64 4.22
N LEU A 96 5.02 2.66 3.96
CA LEU A 96 4.43 2.86 2.64
C LEU A 96 3.62 4.16 2.65
N GLY A 97 4.15 5.22 2.05
CA GLY A 97 3.40 6.44 1.78
C GLY A 97 2.53 6.28 0.54
N MET A 98 1.36 6.90 0.53
CA MET A 98 0.48 6.96 -0.63
C MET A 98 0.01 8.40 -0.88
N VAL A 99 0.16 8.85 -2.11
CA VAL A 99 -0.40 10.13 -2.56
C VAL A 99 -1.65 9.85 -3.35
N PHE A 100 -2.78 10.40 -2.90
CA PHE A 100 -4.07 10.23 -3.55
C PHE A 100 -4.29 11.32 -4.62
N GLN A 101 -5.10 11.00 -5.63
CA GLN A 101 -5.52 11.97 -6.64
C GLN A 101 -6.37 13.09 -6.03
N GLN A 102 -7.20 12.78 -5.04
CA GLN A 102 -7.94 13.75 -4.23
C GLN A 102 -7.07 14.19 -3.05
N PHE A 103 -7.24 15.43 -2.60
CA PHE A 103 -6.42 16.00 -1.53
C PHE A 103 -6.67 15.34 -0.17
N ASN A 104 -7.88 14.82 0.09
CA ASN A 104 -8.25 14.11 1.33
C ASN A 104 -7.92 14.90 2.61
N LEU A 105 -8.12 16.21 2.56
CA LEU A 105 -7.87 17.08 3.72
C LEU A 105 -9.04 17.02 4.70
N TRP A 106 -8.72 17.03 5.98
CA TRP A 106 -9.68 17.24 7.04
C TRP A 106 -10.05 18.73 7.11
N SER A 107 -11.29 19.05 6.78
CA SER A 107 -11.79 20.44 6.66
C SER A 107 -11.82 21.20 7.99
N HIS A 108 -11.83 20.49 9.12
CA HIS A 108 -11.82 21.07 10.47
C HIS A 108 -10.40 21.34 10.99
N MET A 109 -9.39 21.05 10.23
CA MET A 109 -7.97 21.23 10.56
C MET A 109 -7.33 22.27 9.63
N THR A 110 -6.34 22.99 10.14
CA THR A 110 -5.49 23.86 9.32
C THR A 110 -4.62 23.02 8.37
N VAL A 111 -4.00 23.68 7.38
CA VAL A 111 -3.05 23.02 6.46
C VAL A 111 -1.90 22.38 7.25
N LEU A 112 -1.32 23.11 8.20
CA LEU A 112 -0.23 22.59 9.04
C LEU A 112 -0.68 21.36 9.85
N GLU A 113 -1.84 21.41 10.47
CA GLU A 113 -2.40 20.29 11.23
C GLU A 113 -2.60 19.04 10.34
N ASN A 114 -3.12 19.23 9.11
CA ASN A 114 -3.23 18.15 8.14
C ASN A 114 -1.87 17.51 7.79
N VAL A 115 -0.84 18.32 7.64
CA VAL A 115 0.52 17.85 7.26
C VAL A 115 1.18 17.08 8.40
N ILE A 116 1.06 17.56 9.64
CA ILE A 116 1.74 16.96 10.80
C ILE A 116 0.94 15.83 11.48
N GLU A 117 -0.29 15.57 11.06
CA GLU A 117 -1.17 14.58 11.71
C GLU A 117 -0.54 13.20 11.78
N ALA A 118 -0.10 12.64 10.65
CA ALA A 118 0.53 11.33 10.63
C ALA A 118 1.91 11.31 11.32
N PRO A 119 2.83 12.26 11.08
CA PRO A 119 4.08 12.35 11.84
C PRO A 119 3.88 12.33 13.35
N VAL A 120 2.93 13.09 13.87
CA VAL A 120 2.69 13.18 15.32
C VAL A 120 1.97 11.93 15.85
N HIS A 121 0.87 11.51 15.22
CA HIS A 121 -0.01 10.49 15.79
C HIS A 121 0.34 9.06 15.38
N VAL A 122 0.95 8.85 14.23
CA VAL A 122 1.35 7.53 13.72
C VAL A 122 2.83 7.26 14.03
N LEU A 123 3.72 8.17 13.61
CA LEU A 123 5.17 8.02 13.81
C LEU A 123 5.64 8.42 15.21
N LYS A 124 4.76 9.04 16.00
CA LYS A 124 5.05 9.51 17.37
C LYS A 124 6.20 10.53 17.45
N ILE A 125 6.38 11.30 16.38
CA ILE A 125 7.35 12.40 16.35
C ILE A 125 6.83 13.54 17.23
N PRO A 126 7.66 14.18 18.07
CA PRO A 126 7.24 15.35 18.84
C PRO A 126 6.71 16.45 17.91
N LYS A 127 5.59 17.10 18.28
CA LYS A 127 4.94 18.13 17.45
C LYS A 127 5.91 19.22 17.00
N LYS A 128 6.83 19.64 17.86
CA LYS A 128 7.84 20.66 17.53
C LYS A 128 8.72 20.23 16.36
N GLU A 129 9.19 18.98 16.39
CA GLU A 129 10.02 18.38 15.33
C GLU A 129 9.21 18.14 14.03
N ALA A 130 7.93 17.79 14.17
CA ALA A 130 7.05 17.56 13.01
C ALA A 130 6.71 18.85 12.24
N ILE A 131 6.89 20.01 12.85
CA ILE A 131 6.66 21.33 12.23
C ILE A 131 7.89 21.80 11.43
N GLU A 132 9.08 21.40 11.79
CA GLU A 132 10.33 21.69 11.09
C GLU A 132 10.46 20.88 9.78
#